data_ca7cea34875f60ea2c84b459abd533a4
#
_entry.id   ca7cea34875f60ea2c84b459abd533a4
#
_cell.length_a   1.000
_cell.length_b   1.000
_cell.length_c   1.000
_cell.angle_alpha   90.00
_cell.angle_beta   90.00
_cell.angle_gamma   90.00
#
_symmetry.space_group_name_H-M   'P 1'
#
loop_
_entity.id
_entity.type
_entity.pdbx_description
1 polymer ?
#
loop_
_entity_poly.entity_id
_entity_poly.type
_entity_poly.pdbx_seq_one_letter_code
_entity_poly.pdbx_strand_id
1 'polypeptide(L)'
;MPKFLRIGVHQSNVSGYTSKAWCIRQAGTAVFLKWGAVEVQGAGAGRKVCWTLPPREKTVRCGTAQRAKDYAKAAIAKRRSHRYEPLAGTIAMQRKSAVRSAEPKQALATILFVDIVRSTEKAAKLGDVRWAQVMSHYYVAVRKELKTLRGKEVVTTGDGLLATFRTPAAGIGCADAIRKAVRTLGLEIRIGLHAGEYKISGAEVIGLAFHIGARVAAKARAGEVLVSGAVKDLMSKSEIGFAARGVHQLKGVPGRWRLYRVEP
;
A
#
# COMPACT_ATOMS: atom_id res chain seq x y z
N MET A 1 20.87 -23.27 6.96
CA MET A 1 20.58 -22.19 5.99
C MET A 1 20.46 -20.88 6.74
N PRO A 2 21.39 -19.94 6.59
CA PRO A 2 21.32 -18.63 7.23
C PRO A 2 20.05 -17.90 6.82
N LYS A 3 19.36 -17.36 7.81
CA LYS A 3 18.11 -16.61 7.66
C LYS A 3 18.26 -15.26 8.31
N PHE A 4 17.66 -14.25 7.73
CA PHE A 4 17.71 -12.89 8.19
C PHE A 4 16.29 -12.30 8.19
N LEU A 5 15.99 -11.54 9.21
CA LEU A 5 14.74 -10.85 9.41
C LEU A 5 15.00 -9.34 9.48
N ARG A 6 14.21 -8.56 8.79
CA ARG A 6 14.10 -7.13 9.00
C ARG A 6 12.69 -6.82 9.44
N ILE A 7 12.56 -6.35 10.65
CA ILE A 7 11.31 -5.79 11.17
C ILE A 7 11.29 -4.32 10.75
N GLY A 8 10.49 -4.02 9.74
CA GLY A 8 10.30 -2.63 9.29
C GLY A 8 9.25 -1.97 10.16
N VAL A 9 9.62 -0.95 10.92
CA VAL A 9 8.67 -0.01 11.48
C VAL A 9 8.27 0.93 10.34
N HIS A 10 7.16 0.66 9.69
CA HIS A 10 6.54 1.69 8.86
C HIS A 10 5.77 2.60 9.82
N GLN A 11 6.25 3.83 10.00
CA GLN A 11 5.58 4.85 10.82
C GLN A 11 4.17 5.18 10.33
N SER A 12 3.79 4.71 9.15
CA SER A 12 2.48 4.93 8.53
C SER A 12 1.50 3.75 8.64
N ASN A 13 1.87 2.60 9.19
CA ASN A 13 0.97 1.46 9.33
C ASN A 13 0.47 1.32 10.77
N VAL A 14 -0.79 1.67 10.98
CA VAL A 14 -1.51 1.40 12.24
C VAL A 14 -1.68 -0.09 12.51
N SER A 15 -1.59 -0.92 11.49
CA SER A 15 -1.66 -2.38 11.59
C SER A 15 -0.31 -3.07 11.73
N GLY A 16 0.78 -2.32 11.96
CA GLY A 16 2.06 -2.92 12.29
C GLY A 16 3.07 -2.96 11.14
N TYR A 17 4.07 -3.63 11.41
CA TYR A 17 5.34 -3.79 10.76
C TYR A 17 5.21 -4.54 9.44
N THR A 18 5.70 -4.01 8.32
CA THR A 18 6.01 -4.82 7.14
C THR A 18 7.34 -5.52 7.38
N SER A 19 7.28 -6.67 8.03
CA SER A 19 8.46 -7.49 8.21
C SER A 19 8.81 -8.20 6.92
N LYS A 20 10.11 -8.25 6.59
CA LYS A 20 10.64 -8.97 5.44
C LYS A 20 11.67 -9.98 5.90
N ALA A 21 11.59 -11.18 5.39
CA ALA A 21 12.62 -12.19 5.60
C ALA A 21 13.41 -12.45 4.33
N TRP A 22 14.64 -12.86 4.52
CA TRP A 22 15.56 -13.23 3.47
C TRP A 22 16.38 -14.43 3.92
N CYS A 23 16.46 -15.44 3.07
CA CYS A 23 17.20 -16.66 3.33
C CYS A 23 18.22 -16.88 2.22
N ILE A 24 19.38 -17.44 2.60
CA ILE A 24 20.44 -17.77 1.66
C ILE A 24 20.98 -19.17 1.97
N ARG A 25 21.20 -19.96 0.94
CA ARG A 25 21.90 -21.24 1.01
C ARG A 25 22.89 -21.35 -0.14
N GLN A 26 24.13 -21.63 0.18
CA GLN A 26 25.14 -22.03 -0.80
C GLN A 26 25.23 -23.57 -0.81
N ALA A 27 25.23 -24.15 -1.99
CA ALA A 27 25.47 -25.57 -2.19
C ALA A 27 26.22 -25.79 -3.50
N GLY A 28 27.41 -26.38 -3.42
CA GLY A 28 28.31 -26.54 -4.56
C GLY A 28 28.63 -25.19 -5.19
N THR A 29 28.41 -25.08 -6.48
CA THR A 29 28.63 -23.85 -7.29
C THR A 29 27.43 -22.91 -7.35
N ALA A 30 26.35 -23.21 -6.61
CA ALA A 30 25.12 -22.44 -6.66
C ALA A 30 24.78 -21.77 -5.32
N VAL A 31 24.10 -20.62 -5.41
CA VAL A 31 23.53 -19.90 -4.27
C VAL A 31 22.04 -19.76 -4.48
N PHE A 32 21.28 -20.22 -3.51
CA PHE A 32 19.81 -20.18 -3.48
C PHE A 32 19.36 -19.06 -2.57
N LEU A 33 18.53 -18.19 -3.08
CA LEU A 33 17.97 -17.04 -2.37
C LEU A 33 16.46 -17.18 -2.27
N LYS A 34 15.90 -16.89 -1.08
CA LYS A 34 14.46 -16.77 -0.86
C LYS A 34 14.18 -15.48 -0.10
N TRP A 35 13.17 -14.72 -0.51
CA TRP A 35 12.78 -13.50 0.19
C TRP A 35 11.31 -13.17 -0.01
N GLY A 36 10.75 -12.45 0.94
CA GLY A 36 9.34 -12.04 0.89
C GLY A 36 8.89 -11.34 2.15
N ALA A 37 7.62 -10.98 2.17
CA ALA A 37 6.96 -10.46 3.36
C ALA A 37 6.69 -11.60 4.35
N VAL A 38 6.79 -11.28 5.64
CA VAL A 38 6.52 -12.23 6.72
C VAL A 38 5.67 -11.58 7.81
N GLU A 39 4.89 -12.39 8.48
CA GLU A 39 4.26 -12.05 9.74
C GLU A 39 5.13 -12.53 10.90
N VAL A 40 5.28 -11.71 11.92
CA VAL A 40 6.03 -12.03 13.13
C VAL A 40 5.07 -12.01 14.30
N GLN A 41 4.90 -13.15 14.97
CA GLN A 41 4.05 -13.29 16.15
C GLN A 41 4.93 -13.54 17.38
N GLY A 42 4.69 -12.76 18.45
CA GLY A 42 5.47 -12.82 19.67
C GLY A 42 6.77 -12.00 19.60
N ALA A 43 7.51 -11.99 20.71
CA ALA A 43 8.76 -11.26 20.87
C ALA A 43 9.91 -12.17 21.36
N GLY A 44 11.15 -11.70 21.23
CA GLY A 44 12.33 -12.40 21.71
C GLY A 44 12.64 -13.70 20.95
N ALA A 45 13.26 -14.65 21.63
CA ALA A 45 13.72 -15.93 21.06
C ALA A 45 12.58 -16.87 20.65
N GLY A 46 11.39 -16.74 21.25
CA GLY A 46 10.19 -17.55 20.97
C GLY A 46 9.32 -17.04 19.82
N ARG A 47 9.71 -15.97 19.13
CA ARG A 47 8.93 -15.41 18.02
C ARG A 47 8.73 -16.42 16.89
N LYS A 48 7.48 -16.53 16.42
CA LYS A 48 7.14 -17.30 15.24
C LYS A 48 7.15 -16.39 14.01
N VAL A 49 7.81 -16.83 12.94
CA VAL A 49 7.90 -16.08 11.68
C VAL A 49 7.32 -16.95 10.57
N CYS A 50 6.34 -16.41 9.86
CA CYS A 50 5.67 -17.11 8.78
C CYS A 50 5.68 -16.24 7.49
N TRP A 51 5.90 -16.88 6.35
CA TRP A 51 5.69 -16.22 5.06
C TRP A 51 4.21 -15.87 4.89
N THR A 52 3.92 -14.63 4.59
CA THR A 52 2.54 -14.18 4.30
C THR A 52 2.08 -14.62 2.91
N LEU A 53 3.05 -14.75 1.99
CA LEU A 53 2.90 -15.23 0.61
C LEU A 53 4.04 -16.19 0.28
N PRO A 54 3.92 -17.00 -0.79
CA PRO A 54 5.04 -17.78 -1.30
C PRO A 54 6.25 -16.87 -1.52
N PRO A 55 7.42 -17.17 -0.93
CA PRO A 55 8.60 -16.35 -1.07
C PRO A 55 9.08 -16.35 -2.52
N ARG A 56 9.60 -15.23 -2.97
CA ARG A 56 10.34 -15.17 -4.24
C ARG A 56 11.63 -15.96 -4.10
N GLU A 57 12.00 -16.68 -5.13
CA GLU A 57 13.20 -17.50 -5.17
C GLU A 57 14.09 -17.11 -6.35
N LYS A 58 15.39 -17.21 -6.13
CA LYS A 58 16.40 -17.03 -7.18
C LYS A 58 17.58 -17.96 -6.96
N THR A 59 18.00 -18.63 -8.01
CA THR A 59 19.23 -19.41 -8.01
C THR A 59 20.31 -18.65 -8.80
N VAL A 60 21.48 -18.48 -8.20
CA VAL A 60 22.66 -17.88 -8.84
C VAL A 60 23.72 -18.98 -8.98
N ARG A 61 24.14 -19.25 -10.21
CA ARG A 61 25.22 -20.18 -10.53
C ARG A 61 26.53 -19.40 -10.68
N CYS A 62 27.54 -19.77 -9.92
CA CYS A 62 28.79 -19.01 -9.81
C CYS A 62 30.00 -19.66 -10.52
N GLY A 63 29.81 -20.79 -11.20
CA GLY A 63 30.87 -21.53 -11.88
C GLY A 63 31.76 -22.33 -10.95
N THR A 64 32.29 -21.74 -9.86
CA THR A 64 33.08 -22.45 -8.85
C THR A 64 32.49 -22.33 -7.46
N ALA A 65 32.82 -23.29 -6.59
CA ALA A 65 32.36 -23.28 -5.19
C ALA A 65 32.92 -22.07 -4.41
N GLN A 66 34.13 -21.64 -4.72
CA GLN A 66 34.75 -20.45 -4.09
C GLN A 66 33.99 -19.18 -4.45
N ARG A 67 33.67 -18.94 -5.74
CA ARG A 67 32.88 -17.81 -6.18
C ARG A 67 31.48 -17.82 -5.57
N ALA A 68 30.87 -19.00 -5.37
CA ALA A 68 29.59 -19.12 -4.71
C ALA A 68 29.66 -18.71 -3.23
N LYS A 69 30.74 -19.08 -2.52
CA LYS A 69 30.99 -18.64 -1.14
C LYS A 69 31.16 -17.12 -1.05
N ASP A 70 31.94 -16.54 -1.96
CA ASP A 70 32.21 -15.09 -1.97
C ASP A 70 30.95 -14.30 -2.30
N TYR A 71 30.17 -14.75 -3.26
CA TYR A 71 28.85 -14.19 -3.54
C TYR A 71 27.91 -14.24 -2.33
N ALA A 72 27.86 -15.39 -1.64
CA ALA A 72 27.03 -15.52 -0.46
C ALA A 72 27.48 -14.60 0.67
N LYS A 73 28.78 -14.47 0.93
CA LYS A 73 29.35 -13.51 1.91
C LYS A 73 28.97 -12.07 1.59
N ALA A 74 29.17 -11.64 0.33
CA ALA A 74 28.84 -10.29 -0.12
C ALA A 74 27.32 -10.01 0.00
N ALA A 75 26.49 -10.98 -0.38
CA ALA A 75 25.04 -10.86 -0.25
C ALA A 75 24.58 -10.72 1.21
N ILE A 76 25.21 -11.47 2.14
CA ILE A 76 24.94 -11.36 3.58
C ILE A 76 25.37 -9.98 4.10
N ALA A 77 26.56 -9.52 3.77
CA ALA A 77 27.07 -8.21 4.20
C ALA A 77 26.12 -7.08 3.74
N LYS A 78 25.69 -7.11 2.48
CA LYS A 78 24.71 -6.16 1.93
C LYS A 78 23.39 -6.19 2.69
N ARG A 79 22.89 -7.36 3.13
CA ARG A 79 21.64 -7.42 3.92
C ARG A 79 21.81 -6.86 5.32
N ARG A 80 22.95 -7.11 5.96
CA ARG A 80 23.27 -6.53 7.26
C ARG A 80 23.35 -4.99 7.20
N SER A 81 23.93 -4.42 6.18
CA SER A 81 23.95 -2.95 6.00
C SER A 81 22.54 -2.37 5.81
N HIS A 82 21.57 -3.17 5.36
CA HIS A 82 20.17 -2.80 5.26
C HIS A 82 19.34 -3.17 6.53
N ARG A 83 19.99 -3.31 7.69
CA ARG A 83 19.37 -3.61 8.99
C ARG A 83 18.60 -4.95 9.03
N TYR A 84 19.07 -5.96 8.29
CA TYR A 84 18.58 -7.32 8.47
C TYR A 84 19.36 -8.00 9.59
N GLU A 85 18.64 -8.52 10.58
CA GLU A 85 19.20 -9.25 11.71
C GLU A 85 19.16 -10.77 11.46
N PRO A 86 20.12 -11.53 12.00
CA PRO A 86 20.07 -13.00 11.95
C PRO A 86 18.80 -13.51 12.60
N LEU A 87 18.16 -14.50 11.98
CA LEU A 87 16.97 -15.16 12.49
C LEU A 87 17.27 -16.64 12.79
N ALA A 88 17.09 -17.03 14.03
CA ALA A 88 17.07 -18.43 14.43
C ALA A 88 15.70 -19.08 14.09
N GLY A 89 15.68 -20.40 13.98
CA GLY A 89 14.44 -21.15 13.73
C GLY A 89 14.04 -21.27 12.25
N THR A 90 12.88 -21.80 12.00
CA THR A 90 12.32 -22.01 10.65
C THR A 90 11.30 -20.93 10.33
N ILE A 91 11.36 -20.38 9.11
CA ILE A 91 10.28 -19.56 8.59
C ILE A 91 9.28 -20.53 7.96
N ALA A 92 8.19 -20.77 8.65
CA ALA A 92 7.13 -21.63 8.15
C ALA A 92 6.30 -20.87 7.09
N MET A 93 5.68 -21.61 6.17
CA MET A 93 4.53 -21.04 5.46
C MET A 93 3.42 -20.86 6.50
N GLN A 94 2.80 -19.68 6.49
CA GLN A 94 1.58 -19.49 7.24
C GLN A 94 0.62 -20.60 6.77
N ARG A 95 0.36 -21.59 7.59
CA ARG A 95 -0.75 -22.50 7.32
C ARG A 95 -1.96 -21.59 7.30
N LYS A 96 -2.51 -21.36 6.11
CA LYS A 96 -3.90 -20.89 6.05
C LYS A 96 -4.64 -21.89 6.96
N SER A 97 -5.00 -21.46 8.18
CA SER A 97 -6.09 -22.15 8.88
C SER A 97 -7.08 -22.38 7.77
N ALA A 98 -7.57 -23.60 7.62
CA ALA A 98 -8.53 -23.96 6.59
C ALA A 98 -9.78 -23.08 6.78
N VAL A 99 -9.66 -21.82 6.45
CA VAL A 99 -10.75 -21.04 5.96
C VAL A 99 -11.09 -21.79 4.69
N ARG A 100 -12.15 -22.64 4.82
CA ARG A 100 -12.85 -23.22 3.66
C ARG A 100 -12.60 -22.26 2.52
N SER A 101 -12.17 -22.77 1.38
CA SER A 101 -11.99 -22.05 0.13
C SER A 101 -13.30 -21.34 -0.22
N ALA A 102 -13.56 -20.28 0.52
CA ALA A 102 -14.54 -19.30 0.11
C ALA A 102 -13.95 -18.76 -1.17
N GLU A 103 -14.62 -18.99 -2.27
CA GLU A 103 -14.36 -18.30 -3.53
C GLU A 103 -14.01 -16.85 -3.21
N PRO A 104 -12.99 -16.26 -3.85
CA PRO A 104 -12.58 -14.92 -3.54
C PRO A 104 -13.81 -14.03 -3.60
N LYS A 105 -14.25 -13.53 -2.45
CA LYS A 105 -15.48 -12.73 -2.37
C LYS A 105 -15.29 -11.50 -3.24
N GLN A 106 -15.99 -11.51 -4.35
CA GLN A 106 -16.09 -10.35 -5.22
C GLN A 106 -16.95 -9.31 -4.49
N ALA A 107 -16.45 -8.13 -4.34
CA ALA A 107 -17.15 -7.05 -3.68
C ALA A 107 -17.08 -5.79 -4.55
N LEU A 108 -18.17 -5.03 -4.58
CA LEU A 108 -18.19 -3.69 -5.16
C LEU A 108 -17.88 -2.69 -4.07
N ALA A 109 -16.97 -1.77 -4.32
CA ALA A 109 -16.71 -0.66 -3.42
C ALA A 109 -16.38 0.63 -4.18
N THR A 110 -16.54 1.73 -3.45
CA THR A 110 -15.94 3.00 -3.83
C THR A 110 -14.54 3.05 -3.24
N ILE A 111 -13.57 3.21 -4.10
CA ILE A 111 -12.14 3.23 -3.80
C ILE A 111 -11.70 4.68 -3.81
N LEU A 112 -11.09 5.11 -2.73
CA LEU A 112 -10.57 6.47 -2.54
C LEU A 112 -9.05 6.43 -2.42
N PHE A 113 -8.37 7.22 -3.23
CA PHE A 113 -6.95 7.53 -3.12
C PHE A 113 -6.76 8.97 -2.72
N VAL A 114 -5.91 9.20 -1.72
CA VAL A 114 -5.44 10.52 -1.29
C VAL A 114 -3.94 10.56 -1.49
N ASP A 115 -3.42 11.69 -1.97
CA ASP A 115 -1.99 11.89 -2.20
C ASP A 115 -1.62 13.35 -1.89
N ILE A 116 -0.51 13.57 -1.18
CA ILE A 116 -0.05 14.93 -0.82
C ILE A 116 0.69 15.54 -2.02
N VAL A 117 0.27 16.74 -2.40
CA VAL A 117 0.87 17.47 -3.50
C VAL A 117 2.27 17.97 -3.09
N ARG A 118 3.27 17.64 -3.93
CA ARG A 118 4.69 18.02 -3.73
C ARG A 118 5.25 17.57 -2.39
N SER A 119 4.88 16.36 -1.94
CA SER A 119 5.33 15.79 -0.67
C SER A 119 6.85 15.74 -0.55
N THR A 120 7.54 15.32 -1.61
CA THR A 120 9.02 15.24 -1.65
C THR A 120 9.67 16.61 -1.48
N GLU A 121 9.17 17.65 -2.15
CA GLU A 121 9.68 19.02 -2.02
C GLU A 121 9.43 19.57 -0.60
N LYS A 122 8.24 19.30 -0.05
CA LYS A 122 7.89 19.70 1.32
C LYS A 122 8.78 18.99 2.35
N ALA A 123 9.01 17.69 2.18
CA ALA A 123 9.90 16.90 3.04
C ALA A 123 11.34 17.44 2.99
N ALA A 124 11.86 17.71 1.80
CA ALA A 124 13.20 18.28 1.63
C ALA A 124 13.33 19.66 2.28
N LYS A 125 12.29 20.50 2.18
CA LYS A 125 12.29 21.85 2.78
C LYS A 125 12.17 21.85 4.30
N LEU A 126 11.39 20.93 4.87
CA LEU A 126 11.13 20.87 6.32
C LEU A 126 12.19 20.05 7.07
N GLY A 127 12.88 19.13 6.39
CA GLY A 127 13.74 18.14 6.99
C GLY A 127 12.95 16.99 7.65
N ASP A 128 13.63 15.86 7.86
CA ASP A 128 13.00 14.58 8.22
C ASP A 128 12.18 14.64 9.52
N VAL A 129 12.69 15.35 10.55
CA VAL A 129 12.03 15.41 11.86
C VAL A 129 10.72 16.17 11.79
N ARG A 130 10.72 17.37 11.19
CA ARG A 130 9.50 18.19 11.04
C ARG A 130 8.51 17.52 10.08
N TRP A 131 9.01 16.95 9.00
CA TRP A 131 8.16 16.21 8.07
C TRP A 131 7.46 15.03 8.75
N ALA A 132 8.16 14.26 9.58
CA ALA A 132 7.55 13.17 10.35
C ALA A 132 6.44 13.65 11.29
N GLN A 133 6.61 14.82 11.94
CA GLN A 133 5.56 15.43 12.77
C GLN A 133 4.34 15.83 11.95
N VAL A 134 4.54 16.50 10.80
CA VAL A 134 3.45 16.86 9.86
C VAL A 134 2.69 15.63 9.41
N MET A 135 3.40 14.56 9.02
CA MET A 135 2.79 13.29 8.59
C MET A 135 2.01 12.61 9.72
N SER A 136 2.48 12.70 10.96
CA SER A 136 1.74 12.18 12.11
C SER A 136 0.39 12.88 12.26
N HIS A 137 0.36 14.22 12.23
CA HIS A 137 -0.89 15.01 12.29
C HIS A 137 -1.79 14.74 11.08
N TYR A 138 -1.22 14.64 9.89
CA TYR A 138 -1.94 14.29 8.67
C TYR A 138 -2.68 12.96 8.82
N TYR A 139 -2.00 11.89 9.25
CA TYR A 139 -2.64 10.60 9.42
C TYR A 139 -3.69 10.57 10.53
N VAL A 140 -3.48 11.31 11.62
CA VAL A 140 -4.50 11.46 12.67
C VAL A 140 -5.76 12.11 12.10
N ALA A 141 -5.62 13.21 11.36
CA ALA A 141 -6.73 13.91 10.74
C ALA A 141 -7.47 13.02 9.73
N VAL A 142 -6.74 12.37 8.81
CA VAL A 142 -7.34 11.51 7.78
C VAL A 142 -8.08 10.33 8.40
N ARG A 143 -7.50 9.65 9.39
CA ARG A 143 -8.12 8.50 10.05
C ARG A 143 -9.35 8.86 10.87
N LYS A 144 -9.38 10.05 11.43
CA LYS A 144 -10.59 10.59 12.09
C LYS A 144 -11.76 10.64 11.11
N GLU A 145 -11.53 11.22 9.93
CA GLU A 145 -12.59 11.36 8.92
C GLU A 145 -12.99 9.99 8.32
N LEU A 146 -12.02 9.09 8.09
CA LEU A 146 -12.31 7.72 7.69
C LEU A 146 -13.23 7.01 8.69
N LYS A 147 -12.91 7.11 10.00
CA LYS A 147 -13.72 6.50 11.06
C LYS A 147 -15.14 7.07 11.09
N THR A 148 -15.28 8.40 10.98
CA THR A 148 -16.57 9.09 11.00
C THR A 148 -17.48 8.64 9.87
N LEU A 149 -16.90 8.48 8.67
CA LEU A 149 -17.64 8.12 7.44
C LEU A 149 -17.57 6.62 7.10
N ARG A 150 -17.15 5.79 8.09
CA ARG A 150 -17.09 4.33 7.99
C ARG A 150 -16.25 3.84 6.80
N GLY A 151 -15.19 4.59 6.45
CA GLY A 151 -14.19 4.18 5.48
C GLY A 151 -13.25 3.13 6.07
N LYS A 152 -12.88 2.16 5.26
CA LYS A 152 -11.89 1.15 5.63
C LYS A 152 -10.54 1.50 4.99
N GLU A 153 -9.56 1.84 5.81
CA GLU A 153 -8.16 2.00 5.36
C GLU A 153 -7.65 0.66 4.84
N VAL A 154 -7.09 0.65 3.64
CA VAL A 154 -6.54 -0.54 2.98
C VAL A 154 -5.02 -0.54 3.07
N VAL A 155 -4.39 0.59 2.69
CA VAL A 155 -2.93 0.74 2.72
C VAL A 155 -2.55 2.22 2.76
N THR A 156 -1.42 2.51 3.38
CA THR A 156 -0.72 3.79 3.28
C THR A 156 0.56 3.61 2.47
N THR A 157 0.88 4.58 1.63
CA THR A 157 2.04 4.54 0.71
C THR A 157 3.01 5.69 0.96
N GLY A 158 3.37 5.93 2.24
CA GLY A 158 4.24 7.04 2.61
C GLY A 158 3.45 8.34 2.78
N ASP A 159 3.19 9.07 1.73
CA ASP A 159 2.40 10.31 1.70
C ASP A 159 0.98 10.10 1.17
N GLY A 160 0.68 8.92 0.65
CA GLY A 160 -0.62 8.54 0.13
C GLY A 160 -1.40 7.60 1.05
N LEU A 161 -2.71 7.54 0.84
CA LEU A 161 -3.62 6.64 1.52
C LEU A 161 -4.64 6.08 0.54
N LEU A 162 -4.93 4.80 0.69
CA LEU A 162 -5.99 4.08 0.01
C LEU A 162 -7.04 3.63 1.02
N ALA A 163 -8.30 3.99 0.76
CA ALA A 163 -9.43 3.52 1.53
C ALA A 163 -10.58 3.02 0.64
N THR A 164 -11.46 2.23 1.20
CA THR A 164 -12.67 1.75 0.54
C THR A 164 -13.91 2.12 1.33
N PHE A 165 -15.01 2.37 0.61
CA PHE A 165 -16.32 2.71 1.14
C PHE A 165 -17.40 1.84 0.51
N ARG A 166 -18.49 1.62 1.25
CA ARG A 166 -19.62 0.86 0.74
C ARG A 166 -20.42 1.64 -0.31
N THR A 167 -20.40 2.96 -0.23
CA THR A 167 -21.19 3.83 -1.13
C THR A 167 -20.33 4.98 -1.66
N PRO A 168 -20.58 5.46 -2.87
CA PRO A 168 -19.92 6.64 -3.42
C PRO A 168 -20.14 7.90 -2.57
N ALA A 169 -21.34 8.09 -2.05
CA ALA A 169 -21.67 9.25 -1.20
C ALA A 169 -20.76 9.34 0.04
N ALA A 170 -20.55 8.22 0.74
CA ALA A 170 -19.66 8.17 1.89
C ALA A 170 -18.21 8.46 1.49
N GLY A 171 -17.76 7.94 0.34
CA GLY A 171 -16.43 8.20 -0.20
C GLY A 171 -16.22 9.68 -0.56
N ILE A 172 -17.19 10.31 -1.22
CA ILE A 172 -17.15 11.73 -1.59
C ILE A 172 -17.16 12.62 -0.35
N GLY A 173 -18.07 12.34 0.59
CA GLY A 173 -18.15 13.08 1.86
C GLY A 173 -16.83 12.98 2.65
N CYS A 174 -16.21 11.80 2.69
CA CYS A 174 -14.91 11.63 3.33
C CYS A 174 -13.80 12.38 2.59
N ALA A 175 -13.80 12.38 1.27
CA ALA A 175 -12.84 13.13 0.47
C ALA A 175 -12.89 14.62 0.79
N ASP A 176 -14.09 15.21 0.89
CA ASP A 176 -14.27 16.62 1.23
C ASP A 176 -13.85 16.93 2.67
N ALA A 177 -14.25 16.08 3.63
CA ALA A 177 -13.86 16.21 5.03
C ALA A 177 -12.33 16.13 5.21
N ILE A 178 -11.65 15.16 4.56
CA ILE A 178 -10.20 15.05 4.58
C ILE A 178 -9.56 16.31 3.97
N ARG A 179 -10.05 16.77 2.82
CA ARG A 179 -9.55 17.98 2.14
C ARG A 179 -9.61 19.22 3.04
N LYS A 180 -10.72 19.39 3.75
CA LYS A 180 -10.89 20.49 4.72
C LYS A 180 -9.95 20.34 5.91
N ALA A 181 -9.88 19.15 6.51
CA ALA A 181 -9.05 18.86 7.68
C ALA A 181 -7.54 19.07 7.41
N VAL A 182 -7.02 18.57 6.28
CA VAL A 182 -5.58 18.67 6.00
C VAL A 182 -5.15 20.06 5.55
N ARG A 183 -6.08 20.88 5.05
CA ARG A 183 -5.80 22.27 4.71
C ARG A 183 -5.36 23.10 5.93
N THR A 184 -5.88 22.79 7.11
CA THR A 184 -5.47 23.43 8.37
C THR A 184 -4.03 23.12 8.76
N LEU A 185 -3.45 22.03 8.21
CA LEU A 185 -2.04 21.65 8.38
C LEU A 185 -1.11 22.28 7.34
N GLY A 186 -1.60 23.19 6.47
CA GLY A 186 -0.84 23.76 5.38
C GLY A 186 -0.52 22.76 4.26
N LEU A 187 -1.25 21.65 4.20
CA LEU A 187 -1.07 20.64 3.17
C LEU A 187 -2.13 20.78 2.08
N GLU A 188 -1.70 20.59 0.85
CA GLU A 188 -2.59 20.37 -0.29
C GLU A 188 -2.56 18.90 -0.68
N ILE A 189 -3.72 18.37 -0.93
CA ILE A 189 -3.89 16.97 -1.37
C ILE A 189 -4.65 16.93 -2.69
N ARG A 190 -4.48 15.85 -3.41
CA ARG A 190 -5.31 15.46 -4.55
C ARG A 190 -6.00 14.16 -4.21
N ILE A 191 -7.26 14.04 -4.59
CA ILE A 191 -8.10 12.90 -4.26
C ILE A 191 -8.72 12.34 -5.52
N GLY A 192 -8.70 11.01 -5.66
CA GLY A 192 -9.36 10.31 -6.73
C GLY A 192 -10.29 9.21 -6.21
N LEU A 193 -11.50 9.14 -6.77
CA LEU A 193 -12.45 8.06 -6.46
C LEU A 193 -12.83 7.27 -7.71
N HIS A 194 -12.95 5.96 -7.53
CA HIS A 194 -13.51 5.05 -8.52
C HIS A 194 -14.40 4.01 -7.85
N ALA A 195 -15.52 3.68 -8.48
CA ALA A 195 -16.37 2.59 -8.03
C ALA A 195 -16.16 1.38 -8.95
N GLY A 196 -15.86 0.25 -8.38
CA GLY A 196 -15.60 -0.96 -9.13
C GLY A 196 -15.46 -2.20 -8.27
N GLU A 197 -15.43 -3.34 -8.95
CA GLU A 197 -15.29 -4.64 -8.30
C GLU A 197 -13.85 -4.93 -7.92
N TYR A 198 -13.71 -5.59 -6.79
CA TYR A 198 -12.44 -6.09 -6.31
C TYR A 198 -12.60 -7.45 -5.64
N LYS A 199 -11.52 -8.18 -5.52
CA LYS A 199 -11.47 -9.49 -4.85
C LYS A 199 -10.67 -9.37 -3.56
N ILE A 200 -11.17 -9.96 -2.49
CA ILE A 200 -10.44 -10.14 -1.24
C ILE A 200 -9.90 -11.55 -1.21
N SER A 201 -8.59 -11.70 -1.19
CA SER A 201 -7.90 -12.99 -1.02
C SER A 201 -7.03 -12.95 0.23
N GLY A 202 -7.57 -13.39 1.35
CA GLY A 202 -6.91 -13.27 2.65
C GLY A 202 -6.73 -11.80 3.07
N ALA A 203 -5.49 -11.35 3.24
CA ALA A 203 -5.17 -9.95 3.54
C ALA A 203 -4.93 -9.09 2.27
N GLU A 204 -4.95 -9.69 1.09
CA GLU A 204 -4.73 -8.98 -0.17
C GLU A 204 -6.03 -8.51 -0.80
N VAL A 205 -5.97 -7.29 -1.31
CA VAL A 205 -7.06 -6.68 -2.07
C VAL A 205 -6.57 -6.54 -3.50
N ILE A 206 -7.22 -7.28 -4.41
CA ILE A 206 -6.80 -7.41 -5.81
C ILE A 206 -7.94 -6.93 -6.71
N GLY A 207 -7.64 -6.06 -7.67
CA GLY A 207 -8.61 -5.64 -8.67
C GLY A 207 -8.14 -4.47 -9.51
N LEU A 208 -8.57 -4.44 -10.77
CA LEU A 208 -8.29 -3.35 -11.69
C LEU A 208 -8.83 -2.01 -11.17
N ALA A 209 -9.90 -2.06 -10.37
CA ALA A 209 -10.54 -0.88 -9.79
C ALA A 209 -9.56 -0.05 -8.93
N PHE A 210 -8.61 -0.67 -8.23
CA PHE A 210 -7.57 0.05 -7.48
C PHE A 210 -6.61 0.80 -8.40
N HIS A 211 -6.20 0.17 -9.50
CA HIS A 211 -5.34 0.81 -10.49
C HIS A 211 -6.06 2.00 -11.14
N ILE A 212 -7.34 1.86 -11.46
CA ILE A 212 -8.15 2.96 -12.01
C ILE A 212 -8.23 4.10 -11.00
N GLY A 213 -8.60 3.84 -9.75
CA GLY A 213 -8.69 4.85 -8.69
C GLY A 213 -7.39 5.62 -8.48
N ALA A 214 -6.24 4.94 -8.46
CA ALA A 214 -4.93 5.56 -8.37
C ALA A 214 -4.65 6.49 -9.58
N ARG A 215 -5.05 6.09 -10.79
CA ARG A 215 -4.86 6.91 -12.00
C ARG A 215 -5.83 8.08 -12.05
N VAL A 216 -7.03 7.95 -11.51
CA VAL A 216 -7.97 9.06 -11.33
C VAL A 216 -7.35 10.10 -10.38
N ALA A 217 -6.84 9.68 -9.21
CA ALA A 217 -6.15 10.57 -8.26
C ALA A 217 -4.95 11.29 -8.90
N ALA A 218 -4.16 10.59 -9.72
CA ALA A 218 -3.02 11.18 -10.43
C ALA A 218 -3.42 12.25 -11.47
N LYS A 219 -4.68 12.30 -11.92
CA LYS A 219 -5.22 13.34 -12.81
C LYS A 219 -5.85 14.51 -12.07
N ALA A 220 -6.09 14.39 -10.78
CA ALA A 220 -6.61 15.45 -9.95
C ALA A 220 -5.56 16.54 -9.72
N ARG A 221 -6.01 17.80 -9.67
CA ARG A 221 -5.20 18.97 -9.31
C ARG A 221 -5.10 19.09 -7.78
N ALA A 222 -4.24 19.97 -7.32
CA ALA A 222 -4.16 20.32 -5.90
C ALA A 222 -5.53 20.81 -5.39
N GLY A 223 -5.97 20.28 -4.24
CA GLY A 223 -7.27 20.60 -3.65
C GLY A 223 -8.48 20.01 -4.37
N GLU A 224 -8.29 19.23 -5.45
CA GLU A 224 -9.38 18.66 -6.24
C GLU A 224 -9.79 17.27 -5.77
N VAL A 225 -11.10 17.02 -5.75
CA VAL A 225 -11.69 15.69 -5.65
C VAL A 225 -12.19 15.30 -7.04
N LEU A 226 -11.53 14.31 -7.64
CA LEU A 226 -11.81 13.83 -8.99
C LEU A 226 -12.44 12.44 -8.92
N VAL A 227 -13.47 12.21 -9.71
CA VAL A 227 -14.18 10.92 -9.74
C VAL A 227 -14.25 10.37 -11.15
N SER A 228 -14.32 9.05 -11.29
CA SER A 228 -14.61 8.39 -12.55
C SER A 228 -16.10 8.48 -12.90
N GLY A 229 -16.44 8.26 -14.19
CA GLY A 229 -17.83 8.19 -14.64
C GLY A 229 -18.67 7.19 -13.84
N ALA A 230 -18.10 6.04 -13.48
CA ALA A 230 -18.79 5.04 -12.66
C ALA A 230 -19.27 5.60 -11.29
N VAL A 231 -18.47 6.45 -10.64
CA VAL A 231 -18.89 7.13 -9.40
C VAL A 231 -20.01 8.12 -9.68
N LYS A 232 -19.86 8.97 -10.71
CA LYS A 232 -20.88 9.95 -11.09
C LYS A 232 -22.22 9.28 -11.42
N ASP A 233 -22.19 8.18 -12.17
CA ASP A 233 -23.40 7.48 -12.62
C ASP A 233 -24.16 6.84 -11.41
N LEU A 234 -23.42 6.29 -10.43
CA LEU A 234 -24.00 5.82 -9.17
C LEU A 234 -24.56 6.92 -8.29
N MET A 235 -24.18 8.18 -8.54
CA MET A 235 -24.64 9.37 -7.81
C MET A 235 -25.68 10.19 -8.57
N SER A 236 -26.26 9.64 -9.64
CA SER A 236 -27.21 10.36 -10.53
C SER A 236 -28.46 10.91 -9.82
N LYS A 237 -28.84 10.35 -8.68
CA LYS A 237 -29.99 10.80 -7.86
C LYS A 237 -29.58 11.65 -6.65
N SER A 238 -28.33 12.12 -6.57
CA SER A 238 -27.83 12.95 -5.47
C SER A 238 -27.80 14.41 -5.86
N GLU A 239 -27.82 15.27 -4.86
CA GLU A 239 -27.68 16.73 -5.03
C GLU A 239 -26.21 17.17 -5.24
N ILE A 240 -25.27 16.20 -5.23
CA ILE A 240 -23.84 16.50 -5.44
C ILE A 240 -23.59 16.93 -6.88
N GLY A 241 -23.06 18.13 -7.04
CA GLY A 241 -22.65 18.67 -8.34
C GLY A 241 -21.39 18.01 -8.90
N PHE A 242 -21.36 17.84 -10.21
CA PHE A 242 -20.20 17.26 -10.92
C PHE A 242 -19.88 18.11 -12.16
N ALA A 243 -18.69 18.69 -12.19
CA ALA A 243 -18.17 19.37 -13.38
C ALA A 243 -17.33 18.42 -14.24
N ALA A 244 -17.59 18.39 -15.55
CA ALA A 244 -16.82 17.57 -16.47
C ALA A 244 -15.34 17.96 -16.50
N ARG A 245 -14.45 16.98 -16.40
CA ARG A 245 -13.00 17.16 -16.49
C ARG A 245 -12.41 16.54 -17.78
N GLY A 246 -13.28 16.17 -18.69
CA GLY A 246 -12.92 15.62 -19.99
C GLY A 246 -12.75 14.11 -20.00
N VAL A 247 -12.22 13.64 -21.14
CA VAL A 247 -11.96 12.20 -21.42
C VAL A 247 -10.47 11.97 -21.40
N HIS A 248 -10.02 11.02 -20.58
CA HIS A 248 -8.61 10.76 -20.33
C HIS A 248 -8.24 9.32 -20.68
N GLN A 249 -7.02 9.14 -21.14
CA GLN A 249 -6.37 7.84 -21.16
C GLN A 249 -5.61 7.65 -19.85
N LEU A 250 -5.89 6.56 -19.13
CA LEU A 250 -5.25 6.23 -17.87
C LEU A 250 -4.09 5.26 -18.12
N LYS A 251 -2.90 5.58 -17.65
CA LYS A 251 -1.69 4.78 -17.92
C LYS A 251 -1.87 3.33 -17.44
N GLY A 252 -1.75 2.39 -18.36
CA GLY A 252 -1.85 0.95 -18.06
C GLY A 252 -3.28 0.44 -17.85
N VAL A 253 -4.30 1.26 -18.14
CA VAL A 253 -5.71 0.88 -18.06
C VAL A 253 -6.31 1.00 -19.47
N PRO A 254 -6.96 -0.04 -20.00
CA PRO A 254 -7.60 0.01 -21.31
C PRO A 254 -8.73 1.04 -21.39
N GLY A 255 -8.96 1.59 -22.58
CA GLY A 255 -10.09 2.46 -22.89
C GLY A 255 -9.87 3.93 -22.52
N ARG A 256 -10.93 4.71 -22.79
CA ARG A 256 -11.01 6.14 -22.49
C ARG A 256 -11.97 6.38 -21.34
N TRP A 257 -11.58 7.21 -20.38
CA TRP A 257 -12.26 7.39 -19.11
C TRP A 257 -12.77 8.82 -18.98
N ARG A 258 -14.07 9.00 -18.80
CA ARG A 258 -14.66 10.29 -18.44
C ARG A 258 -14.41 10.54 -16.96
N LEU A 259 -13.85 11.71 -16.65
CA LEU A 259 -13.58 12.12 -15.29
C LEU A 259 -14.38 13.37 -14.96
N TYR A 260 -14.72 13.51 -13.67
CA TYR A 260 -15.54 14.62 -13.18
C TYR A 260 -14.95 15.15 -11.88
N ARG A 261 -14.94 16.46 -11.72
CA ARG A 261 -14.64 17.10 -10.45
C ARG A 261 -15.91 17.14 -9.62
N VAL A 262 -15.81 16.79 -8.36
CA VAL A 262 -16.89 17.04 -7.39
C VAL A 262 -16.95 18.52 -7.08
N GLU A 263 -18.13 19.11 -7.19
CA GLU A 263 -18.38 20.49 -6.80
C GLU A 263 -18.67 20.56 -5.30
N PRO A 264 -18.23 21.68 -4.62
CA PRO A 264 -18.44 21.82 -3.19
C PRO A 264 -19.91 21.95 -2.81
#